data_5e45ff1f721251121d453c14dfc676c2
#
_entry.id   5e45ff1f721251121d453c14dfc676c2
#
_cell.length_a   1.000
_cell.length_b   1.000
_cell.length_c   1.000
_cell.angle_alpha   90.00
_cell.angle_beta   90.00
_cell.angle_gamma   90.00
#
_symmetry.space_group_name_H-M   'P 1'
#
loop_
_entity.id
_entity.type
_entity.pdbx_description
1 polymer ?
#
loop_
_entity_poly.entity_id
_entity_poly.type
_entity_poly.pdbx_seq_one_letter_code
_entity_poly.pdbx_strand_id
1 'polypeptide(L)'
;MWVLGINGAGIDDVDKACQNAYHRYNCYEMDGCFKGTAYRYFVDEAGDIQCGTETDVDYASDPEKFKCELASCRVERTLTETLYPLIGYPDTFRKINKGNYNAWKNEQVCFETKHEGRTTGGPKRKTECCGEYPRRKTYNPNKYECCTDGKVRPQGFC
;
A
#
# COMPACT_ATOMS: atom_id res chain seq x y z
N MET A 1 15.35 -0.18 8.17
CA MET A 1 13.89 0.00 8.18
C MET A 1 13.60 1.48 7.99
N TRP A 2 13.25 1.87 6.77
CA TRP A 2 13.05 3.27 6.42
C TRP A 2 11.64 3.68 6.84
N VAL A 3 11.51 4.46 7.90
CA VAL A 3 10.25 5.14 8.23
C VAL A 3 10.17 6.35 7.31
N LEU A 4 9.70 6.13 6.09
CA LEU A 4 9.29 7.24 5.23
C LEU A 4 8.00 7.81 5.83
N GLY A 5 8.10 8.99 6.41
CA GLY A 5 6.94 9.78 6.81
C GLY A 5 6.18 10.21 5.57
N ILE A 6 5.35 9.32 5.04
CA ILE A 6 4.57 9.55 3.82
C ILE A 6 3.37 10.42 4.21
N ASN A 7 3.59 11.73 4.20
CA ASN A 7 2.56 12.72 4.42
C ASN A 7 2.40 13.53 3.12
N GLY A 8 1.38 13.24 2.35
CA GLY A 8 1.04 13.98 1.14
C GLY A 8 0.63 13.08 -0.03
N ALA A 9 0.28 13.71 -1.16
CA ALA A 9 0.05 12.98 -2.41
C ALA A 9 1.38 12.50 -3.00
N GLY A 10 1.39 11.30 -3.57
CA GLY A 10 2.57 10.74 -4.24
C GLY A 10 3.07 11.65 -5.36
N ILE A 11 4.35 11.97 -5.33
CA ILE A 11 5.00 12.94 -6.23
C ILE A 11 5.20 12.33 -7.60
N ASP A 12 5.57 11.07 -7.64
CA ASP A 12 5.81 10.28 -8.85
C ASP A 12 5.27 8.84 -8.68
N ASP A 13 5.45 8.02 -9.69
CA ASP A 13 4.91 6.66 -9.68
C ASP A 13 5.62 5.74 -8.67
N VAL A 14 6.90 6.02 -8.38
CA VAL A 14 7.65 5.31 -7.33
C VAL A 14 7.08 5.65 -5.96
N ASP A 15 6.88 6.94 -5.70
CA ASP A 15 6.33 7.41 -4.42
C ASP A 15 4.89 6.90 -4.23
N LYS A 16 4.07 6.90 -5.29
CA LYS A 16 2.72 6.29 -5.26
C LYS A 16 2.76 4.79 -4.98
N ALA A 17 3.70 4.05 -5.58
CA ALA A 17 3.89 2.63 -5.31
C ALA A 17 4.24 2.39 -3.84
N CYS A 18 5.18 3.19 -3.29
CA CYS A 18 5.58 3.14 -1.89
C CYS A 18 4.42 3.51 -0.95
N GLN A 19 3.64 4.56 -1.28
CA GLN A 19 2.45 4.93 -0.51
C GLN A 19 1.42 3.80 -0.47
N ASN A 20 1.16 3.18 -1.61
CA ASN A 20 0.22 2.06 -1.69
C ASN A 20 0.69 0.88 -0.84
N ALA A 21 1.99 0.54 -0.88
CA ALA A 21 2.56 -0.49 -0.03
C ALA A 21 2.43 -0.13 1.46
N TYR A 22 2.71 1.12 1.83
CA TYR A 22 2.54 1.61 3.20
C TYR A 22 1.10 1.45 3.71
N HIS A 23 0.09 1.84 2.91
CA HIS A 23 -1.31 1.67 3.29
C HIS A 23 -1.69 0.19 3.46
N ARG A 24 -1.15 -0.69 2.62
CA ARG A 24 -1.33 -2.14 2.74
C ARG A 24 -0.70 -2.68 4.02
N TYR A 25 0.51 -2.25 4.36
CA TYR A 25 1.17 -2.64 5.60
C TYR A 25 0.49 -2.11 6.85
N ASN A 26 -0.14 -0.94 6.80
CA ASN A 26 -0.97 -0.48 7.90
C ASN A 26 -2.19 -1.40 8.11
N CYS A 27 -2.85 -1.83 7.03
CA CYS A 27 -3.91 -2.82 7.13
C CYS A 27 -3.40 -4.16 7.65
N TYR A 28 -2.24 -4.59 7.19
CA TYR A 28 -1.58 -5.81 7.63
C TYR A 28 -1.38 -5.85 9.16
N GLU A 29 -0.93 -4.75 9.75
CA GLU A 29 -0.83 -4.61 11.21
C GLU A 29 -2.20 -4.60 11.90
N MET A 30 -3.19 -3.92 11.30
CA MET A 30 -4.57 -3.89 11.83
C MET A 30 -5.24 -5.26 11.78
N ASP A 31 -4.88 -6.10 10.82
CA ASP A 31 -5.33 -7.50 10.70
C ASP A 31 -4.62 -8.44 11.69
N GLY A 32 -3.75 -7.90 12.56
CA GLY A 32 -3.01 -8.65 13.59
C GLY A 32 -1.74 -9.33 13.09
N CYS A 33 -1.27 -8.98 11.90
CA CYS A 33 -0.05 -9.54 11.34
C CYS A 33 1.19 -8.73 11.77
N PHE A 34 2.32 -9.40 11.91
CA PHE A 34 3.57 -8.77 12.32
C PHE A 34 4.42 -8.37 11.11
N LYS A 35 4.88 -7.12 11.07
CA LYS A 35 5.84 -6.65 10.06
C LYS A 35 7.13 -7.46 10.15
N GLY A 36 7.50 -8.07 9.04
CA GLY A 36 8.65 -8.96 8.97
C GLY A 36 8.29 -10.45 9.08
N THR A 37 7.00 -10.79 9.02
CA THR A 37 6.59 -12.19 8.81
C THR A 37 7.28 -12.73 7.57
N ALA A 38 8.07 -13.79 7.73
CA ALA A 38 8.69 -14.47 6.61
C ALA A 38 7.62 -15.06 5.68
N TYR A 39 7.89 -15.01 4.40
CA TYR A 39 7.02 -15.61 3.38
C TYR A 39 7.86 -16.36 2.35
N ARG A 40 7.23 -17.34 1.70
CA ARG A 40 7.83 -18.12 0.63
C ARG A 40 7.40 -17.58 -0.72
N TYR A 41 8.32 -17.51 -1.65
CA TYR A 41 8.04 -17.17 -3.04
C TYR A 41 8.94 -17.97 -3.97
N PHE A 42 8.53 -18.09 -5.22
CA PHE A 42 9.35 -18.61 -6.32
C PHE A 42 9.06 -17.83 -7.59
N VAL A 43 9.95 -17.93 -8.54
CA VAL A 43 9.76 -17.35 -9.88
C VAL A 43 9.41 -18.52 -10.80
N ASP A 44 8.30 -18.40 -11.51
CA ASP A 44 7.86 -19.42 -12.46
C ASP A 44 8.61 -19.37 -13.79
N GLU A 45 8.30 -20.29 -14.70
CA GLU A 45 8.96 -20.38 -16.00
C GLU A 45 8.73 -19.16 -16.90
N ALA A 46 7.66 -18.40 -16.67
CA ALA A 46 7.37 -17.15 -17.36
C ALA A 46 8.13 -15.96 -16.78
N GLY A 47 8.78 -16.13 -15.63
CA GLY A 47 9.49 -15.07 -14.90
C GLY A 47 8.60 -14.33 -13.90
N ASP A 48 7.39 -14.80 -13.65
CA ASP A 48 6.45 -14.17 -12.72
C ASP A 48 6.69 -14.62 -11.28
N ILE A 49 6.59 -13.70 -10.35
CA ILE A 49 6.73 -13.98 -8.91
C ILE A 49 5.44 -14.64 -8.41
N GLN A 50 5.56 -15.83 -7.83
CA GLN A 50 4.47 -16.56 -7.22
C GLN A 50 4.66 -16.67 -5.72
N CYS A 51 3.55 -16.53 -4.96
CA CYS A 51 3.57 -16.73 -3.52
C CYS A 51 3.48 -18.23 -3.22
N GLY A 52 4.51 -18.79 -2.58
CA GLY A 52 4.59 -20.22 -2.30
C GLY A 52 3.42 -20.74 -1.47
N THR A 53 2.87 -19.91 -0.60
CA THR A 53 1.68 -20.23 0.20
C THR A 53 0.43 -20.45 -0.67
N GLU A 54 0.31 -19.83 -1.85
CA GLU A 54 -0.84 -20.00 -2.74
C GLU A 54 -0.93 -21.42 -3.35
N THR A 55 0.21 -22.11 -3.44
CA THR A 55 0.31 -23.48 -3.99
C THR A 55 0.41 -24.55 -2.91
N ASP A 56 0.41 -24.15 -1.64
CA ASP A 56 0.57 -25.06 -0.51
C ASP A 56 -0.76 -25.73 -0.17
N VAL A 57 -0.76 -27.06 -0.14
CA VAL A 57 -1.95 -27.84 0.26
C VAL A 57 -2.37 -27.59 1.69
N ASP A 58 -1.41 -27.26 2.57
CA ASP A 58 -1.70 -26.93 3.95
C ASP A 58 -2.45 -25.59 4.08
N TYR A 59 -2.22 -24.65 3.15
CA TYR A 59 -2.98 -23.41 3.09
C TYR A 59 -4.46 -23.66 2.85
N ALA A 60 -4.82 -24.58 1.99
CA ALA A 60 -6.21 -24.93 1.72
C ALA A 60 -6.93 -25.51 2.95
N SER A 61 -6.17 -26.14 3.86
CA SER A 61 -6.72 -26.75 5.08
C SER A 61 -6.83 -25.77 6.26
N ASP A 62 -5.92 -24.78 6.35
CA ASP A 62 -5.88 -23.78 7.42
C ASP A 62 -5.46 -22.38 6.89
N PRO A 63 -6.34 -21.68 6.16
CA PRO A 63 -6.04 -20.38 5.59
C PRO A 63 -5.66 -19.32 6.66
N GLU A 64 -6.23 -19.41 7.85
CA GLU A 64 -5.96 -18.44 8.93
C GLU A 64 -4.51 -18.51 9.44
N LYS A 65 -3.94 -19.71 9.49
CA LYS A 65 -2.54 -19.92 9.89
C LYS A 65 -1.56 -19.22 8.96
N PHE A 66 -1.85 -19.17 7.68
CA PHE A 66 -0.96 -18.65 6.65
C PHE A 66 -1.36 -17.27 6.13
N LYS A 67 -2.45 -16.67 6.63
CA LYS A 67 -2.97 -15.41 6.13
C LYS A 67 -1.93 -14.27 6.11
N CYS A 68 -1.12 -14.19 7.15
CA CYS A 68 -0.10 -13.14 7.26
C CYS A 68 1.07 -13.38 6.29
N GLU A 69 1.50 -14.63 6.12
CA GLU A 69 2.53 -15.00 5.15
C GLU A 69 2.07 -14.65 3.73
N LEU A 70 0.85 -15.05 3.36
CA LEU A 70 0.28 -14.79 2.05
C LEU A 70 0.07 -13.29 1.81
N ALA A 71 -0.45 -12.56 2.80
CA ALA A 71 -0.65 -11.13 2.70
C ALA A 71 0.68 -10.39 2.50
N SER A 72 1.73 -10.76 3.26
CA SER A 72 3.07 -10.19 3.12
C SER A 72 3.62 -10.42 1.71
N CYS A 73 3.59 -11.66 1.23
CA CYS A 73 4.03 -12.00 -0.11
C CYS A 73 3.28 -11.20 -1.20
N ARG A 74 1.96 -11.11 -1.13
CA ARG A 74 1.15 -10.38 -2.12
C ARG A 74 1.45 -8.89 -2.14
N VAL A 75 1.72 -8.29 -0.98
CA VAL A 75 2.11 -6.87 -0.89
C VAL A 75 3.46 -6.65 -1.55
N GLU A 76 4.46 -7.47 -1.21
CA GLU A 76 5.81 -7.34 -1.75
C GLU A 76 5.86 -7.66 -3.24
N ARG A 77 5.18 -8.72 -3.70
CA ARG A 77 5.05 -9.05 -5.12
C ARG A 77 4.54 -7.85 -5.91
N THR A 78 3.40 -7.28 -5.47
CA THR A 78 2.81 -6.15 -6.18
C THR A 78 3.69 -4.91 -6.16
N LEU A 79 4.42 -4.66 -5.05
CA LEU A 79 5.38 -3.57 -4.99
C LEU A 79 6.52 -3.80 -5.99
N THR A 80 7.08 -5.00 -6.02
CA THR A 80 8.15 -5.38 -6.95
C THR A 80 7.71 -5.25 -8.41
N GLU A 81 6.55 -5.82 -8.77
CA GLU A 81 5.97 -5.73 -10.11
C GLU A 81 5.71 -4.28 -10.55
N THR A 82 5.33 -3.41 -9.59
CA THR A 82 5.10 -1.99 -9.86
C THR A 82 6.41 -1.22 -10.04
N LEU A 83 7.43 -1.54 -9.24
CA LEU A 83 8.71 -0.82 -9.26
C LEU A 83 9.64 -1.32 -10.38
N TYR A 84 9.60 -2.61 -10.72
CA TYR A 84 10.53 -3.21 -11.68
C TYR A 84 10.55 -2.48 -13.04
N PRO A 85 9.41 -2.14 -13.67
CA PRO A 85 9.41 -1.38 -14.91
C PRO A 85 9.99 0.04 -14.77
N LEU A 86 9.99 0.60 -13.55
CA LEU A 86 10.47 1.96 -13.27
C LEU A 86 11.98 2.03 -13.06
N ILE A 87 12.64 0.91 -12.75
CA ILE A 87 14.08 0.85 -12.49
C ILE A 87 14.90 1.25 -13.74
N GLY A 88 14.42 0.94 -14.93
CA GLY A 88 15.06 1.31 -16.20
C GLY A 88 14.90 2.76 -16.61
N TYR A 89 14.13 3.57 -15.89
CA TYR A 89 13.88 4.98 -16.18
C TYR A 89 14.53 5.89 -15.15
N PRO A 90 15.86 6.15 -15.25
CA PRO A 90 16.58 6.98 -14.30
C PRO A 90 16.04 8.42 -14.20
N ASP A 91 15.25 8.87 -15.18
CA ASP A 91 14.68 10.21 -15.16
C ASP A 91 13.53 10.37 -14.16
N THR A 92 12.82 9.30 -13.80
CA THR A 92 11.78 9.33 -12.79
C THR A 92 12.36 9.62 -11.39
N PHE A 93 13.46 8.95 -11.04
CA PHE A 93 14.22 9.21 -9.81
C PHE A 93 15.01 10.55 -9.86
N ARG A 94 15.47 10.94 -11.05
CA ARG A 94 16.30 12.13 -11.21
C ARG A 94 15.52 13.44 -11.18
N LYS A 95 14.22 13.44 -11.47
CA LYS A 95 13.40 14.66 -11.44
C LYS A 95 13.38 15.29 -10.05
N ILE A 96 13.32 14.49 -8.99
CA ILE A 96 13.33 14.96 -7.61
C ILE A 96 14.73 15.42 -7.21
N ASN A 97 15.77 14.65 -7.54
CA ASN A 97 17.15 14.93 -7.15
C ASN A 97 17.81 16.05 -7.97
N LYS A 98 17.25 16.44 -9.12
CA LYS A 98 17.80 17.49 -10.00
C LYS A 98 17.15 18.87 -9.84
N GLY A 99 16.37 19.10 -8.81
CA GLY A 99 15.74 20.40 -8.56
C GLY A 99 14.59 20.75 -9.52
N ASN A 100 14.16 19.82 -10.36
CA ASN A 100 12.98 19.97 -11.22
C ASN A 100 11.64 19.73 -10.46
N TYR A 101 11.75 19.50 -9.17
CA TYR A 101 10.60 19.42 -8.28
C TYR A 101 10.01 20.83 -8.10
N ASN A 102 8.86 21.07 -8.68
CA ASN A 102 8.15 22.32 -8.47
C ASN A 102 7.40 22.25 -7.13
N ALA A 103 8.10 22.64 -6.06
CA ALA A 103 7.57 22.67 -4.70
C ALA A 103 6.24 23.42 -4.61
N TRP A 104 6.04 24.50 -5.41
CA TRP A 104 4.82 25.28 -5.44
C TRP A 104 3.61 24.52 -5.98
N LYS A 105 3.78 23.81 -7.10
CA LYS A 105 2.71 23.01 -7.68
C LYS A 105 2.30 21.84 -6.80
N ASN A 106 3.29 21.25 -6.13
CA ASN A 106 3.05 20.14 -5.22
C ASN A 106 2.62 20.61 -3.83
N GLU A 107 2.96 21.84 -3.44
CA GLU A 107 2.48 22.44 -2.20
C GLU A 107 0.97 22.70 -2.25
N GLN A 108 0.40 23.10 -3.38
CA GLN A 108 -1.05 23.19 -3.56
C GLN A 108 -1.73 21.82 -3.45
N VAL A 109 -1.23 20.82 -4.13
CA VAL A 109 -1.78 19.44 -4.06
C VAL A 109 -1.58 18.86 -2.65
N CYS A 110 -0.43 19.11 -2.02
CA CYS A 110 -0.17 18.73 -0.63
C CYS A 110 -0.98 19.57 0.38
N PHE A 111 -1.33 20.82 0.05
CA PHE A 111 -2.11 21.69 0.92
C PHE A 111 -3.57 21.23 0.98
N GLU A 112 -4.16 20.85 -0.13
CA GLU A 112 -5.50 20.26 -0.18
C GLU A 112 -5.56 18.94 0.61
N THR A 113 -4.50 18.14 0.57
CA THR A 113 -4.39 16.90 1.37
C THR A 113 -3.96 17.13 2.81
N LYS A 114 -3.17 18.17 3.11
CA LYS A 114 -2.76 18.54 4.48
C LYS A 114 -3.90 19.06 5.33
N HIS A 115 -4.82 19.84 4.77
CA HIS A 115 -5.97 20.34 5.53
C HIS A 115 -6.93 19.23 5.96
N GLU A 116 -6.91 18.08 5.30
CA GLU A 116 -7.65 16.92 5.76
C GLU A 116 -6.94 16.12 6.88
N GLY A 117 -5.66 16.39 7.18
CA GLY A 117 -4.79 15.50 7.95
C GLY A 117 -4.11 16.04 9.19
N ARG A 118 -3.99 17.34 9.40
CA ARG A 118 -3.14 17.88 10.46
C ARG A 118 -3.89 18.79 11.43
N THR A 119 -4.59 18.17 12.38
CA THR A 119 -4.73 18.75 13.71
C THR A 119 -3.69 18.09 14.61
N THR A 120 -2.60 18.80 14.89
CA THR A 120 -1.70 18.48 15.99
C THR A 120 -2.55 18.43 17.27
N GLY A 121 -2.75 17.21 17.83
CA GLY A 121 -3.49 17.04 19.09
C GLY A 121 -4.96 16.68 19.00
N GLY A 122 -5.53 16.48 17.80
CA GLY A 122 -6.88 15.92 17.64
C GLY A 122 -6.94 14.41 17.96
N PRO A 123 -8.16 13.89 18.28
CA PRO A 123 -8.33 12.46 18.51
C PRO A 123 -7.79 11.66 17.32
N LYS A 124 -7.08 10.56 17.60
CA LYS A 124 -6.57 9.65 16.55
C LYS A 124 -7.70 9.36 15.57
N ARG A 125 -7.50 9.68 14.30
CA ARG A 125 -8.50 9.41 13.28
C ARG A 125 -8.76 7.93 13.26
N LYS A 126 -10.02 7.55 13.39
CA LYS A 126 -10.42 6.17 13.19
C LYS A 126 -10.11 5.82 11.74
N THR A 127 -9.27 4.81 11.55
CA THR A 127 -8.89 4.28 10.24
C THR A 127 -9.33 2.84 10.20
N GLU A 128 -9.96 2.43 9.12
CA GLU A 128 -10.38 1.05 8.87
C GLU A 128 -9.78 0.56 7.56
N CYS A 129 -9.87 -0.74 7.30
CA CYS A 129 -9.32 -1.36 6.10
C CYS A 129 -10.42 -1.97 5.24
N CYS A 130 -10.24 -1.86 3.91
CA CYS A 130 -11.18 -2.33 2.92
C CYS A 130 -10.49 -3.11 1.81
N GLY A 131 -11.17 -4.12 1.28
CA GLY A 131 -10.68 -4.97 0.21
C GLY A 131 -9.80 -6.12 0.69
N GLU A 132 -9.28 -6.88 -0.26
CA GLU A 132 -8.38 -8.01 -0.05
C GLU A 132 -6.99 -7.72 -0.57
N TYR A 133 -5.97 -8.42 -0.04
CA TYR A 133 -4.60 -8.31 -0.54
C TYR A 133 -4.49 -8.86 -1.97
N PRO A 134 -3.78 -8.15 -2.84
CA PRO A 134 -2.90 -7.00 -2.58
C PRO A 134 -3.58 -5.62 -2.65
N ARG A 135 -4.89 -5.53 -2.85
CA ARG A 135 -5.62 -4.26 -3.04
C ARG A 135 -6.17 -3.67 -1.73
N ARG A 136 -5.98 -4.37 -0.62
CA ARG A 136 -6.43 -3.92 0.71
C ARG A 136 -5.78 -2.59 1.07
N LYS A 137 -6.59 -1.62 1.50
CA LYS A 137 -6.13 -0.26 1.83
C LYS A 137 -6.88 0.34 2.99
N THR A 138 -6.22 1.26 3.68
CA THR A 138 -6.84 2.04 4.75
C THR A 138 -7.79 3.10 4.20
N TYR A 139 -8.86 3.39 4.93
CA TYR A 139 -9.79 4.48 4.64
C TYR A 139 -10.30 5.15 5.93
N ASN A 140 -10.87 6.34 5.79
CA ASN A 140 -11.51 7.07 6.88
C ASN A 140 -13.01 6.76 6.90
N PRO A 141 -13.53 6.01 7.89
CA PRO A 141 -14.94 5.60 7.93
C PRO A 141 -15.92 6.75 8.18
N ASN A 142 -15.44 7.93 8.57
CA ASN A 142 -16.31 9.12 8.71
C ASN A 142 -16.67 9.75 7.37
N LYS A 143 -15.93 9.45 6.30
CA LYS A 143 -16.12 10.05 4.96
C LYS A 143 -16.46 9.01 3.90
N TYR A 144 -16.00 7.79 4.11
CA TYR A 144 -16.05 6.72 3.12
C TYR A 144 -16.61 5.45 3.76
N GLU A 145 -17.09 4.55 2.93
CA GLU A 145 -17.54 3.21 3.31
C GLU A 145 -16.84 2.14 2.47
N CYS A 146 -16.72 0.96 3.03
CA CYS A 146 -16.22 -0.21 2.33
C CYS A 146 -17.39 -0.99 1.74
N CYS A 147 -17.50 -1.01 0.43
CA CYS A 147 -18.56 -1.70 -0.28
C CYS A 147 -18.28 -3.21 -0.34
N THR A 148 -19.32 -3.98 -0.62
CA THR A 148 -19.25 -5.45 -0.74
C THR A 148 -18.32 -5.92 -1.86
N ASP A 149 -18.05 -5.04 -2.85
CA ASP A 149 -17.07 -5.30 -3.92
C ASP A 149 -15.62 -5.00 -3.51
N GLY A 150 -15.36 -4.71 -2.23
CA GLY A 150 -14.03 -4.40 -1.69
C GLY A 150 -13.49 -3.02 -2.10
N LYS A 151 -14.33 -2.15 -2.64
CA LYS A 151 -13.93 -0.78 -3.01
C LYS A 151 -14.38 0.24 -1.98
N VAL A 152 -13.53 1.23 -1.76
CA VAL A 152 -13.86 2.39 -0.91
C VAL A 152 -14.58 3.43 -1.73
N ARG A 153 -15.77 3.83 -1.29
CA ARG A 153 -16.58 4.89 -1.90
C ARG A 153 -17.02 5.93 -0.86
N PRO A 154 -17.42 7.14 -1.27
CA PRO A 154 -18.05 8.06 -0.35
C PRO A 154 -19.29 7.42 0.31
N GLN A 155 -19.60 7.82 1.55
CA GLN A 155 -20.77 7.29 2.26
C GLN A 155 -22.06 7.47 1.46
N GLY A 156 -22.88 6.42 1.41
CA GLY A 156 -24.14 6.40 0.67
C GLY A 156 -24.00 6.07 -0.83
N PHE A 157 -22.81 5.65 -1.30
CA PHE A 157 -22.54 5.31 -2.70
C PHE A 157 -22.21 3.82 -2.92
N CYS A 158 -22.41 2.98 -1.93
CA CYS A 158 -22.41 1.54 -2.12
C CYS A 158 -23.79 1.05 -2.54
#